data_8b277b1f2fadf82252398544bc75a4be
#
_entry.id   8b277b1f2fadf82252398544bc75a4be
#
_cell.length_a   1.000
_cell.length_b   1.000
_cell.length_c   1.000
_cell.angle_alpha   90.00
_cell.angle_beta   90.00
_cell.angle_gamma   90.00
#
_symmetry.space_group_name_H-M   'P 1'
#
loop_
_entity.id
_entity.type
_entity.pdbx_description
1 polymer ?
#
loop_
_entity_poly.entity_id
_entity_poly.type
_entity_poly.pdbx_seq_one_letter_code
_entity_poly.pdbx_strand_id
1 'polypeptide(L)'
;RAGGEVRDGKEVDLVPRVGQPVVALEEVEREGADLQREAREALQHVVAKTGTAVVVGGSGLYLLAALEGLDEVPPTSPEVRGHWEGVFAAEGLQGLQRRVADRDPDYWATVDQKNPRRLLRALEVMEQTGATFSELRRGRAGDRPFAVAYHRLVPDRAELRQRIERRVAAMAGAGLVQEVRKLEPFRELTALQTVGYREFYQTWDSGGSDQTALDLVALRTAQYARRQETWLNKYVGSPLAR
;
A
#
# COMPACT_ATOMS: atom_id res chain seq x y z
N ARG A 1 -7.50 -24.32 15.26
CA ARG A 1 -8.22 -23.68 16.39
C ARG A 1 -8.09 -22.18 16.20
N ALA A 2 -9.19 -21.51 15.85
CA ALA A 2 -9.28 -20.07 15.77
C ALA A 2 -9.47 -19.55 17.21
N GLY A 3 -8.53 -18.73 17.69
CA GLY A 3 -8.69 -18.01 18.95
C GLY A 3 -9.36 -16.67 18.68
N GLY A 4 -10.57 -16.47 19.16
CA GLY A 4 -11.23 -15.18 19.15
C GLY A 4 -10.81 -14.36 20.36
N GLU A 5 -10.68 -13.07 20.19
CA GLU A 5 -10.34 -12.12 21.27
C GLU A 5 -11.62 -11.60 21.93
N VAL A 6 -11.66 -11.69 23.25
CA VAL A 6 -12.78 -11.22 24.08
C VAL A 6 -12.55 -9.77 24.48
N ARG A 7 -13.38 -8.84 23.97
CA ARG A 7 -13.59 -7.53 24.58
C ARG A 7 -15.00 -7.48 25.16
N ASP A 8 -15.12 -7.02 26.39
CA ASP A 8 -16.38 -6.88 27.13
C ASP A 8 -17.13 -8.20 27.37
N GLY A 9 -16.40 -9.33 27.50
CA GLY A 9 -17.02 -10.61 27.87
C GLY A 9 -17.90 -11.25 26.79
N LYS A 10 -17.90 -10.73 25.56
CA LYS A 10 -18.59 -11.34 24.40
C LYS A 10 -17.58 -11.89 23.41
N GLU A 11 -17.66 -13.18 23.16
CA GLU A 11 -16.91 -13.84 22.10
C GLU A 11 -17.42 -13.34 20.75
N VAL A 12 -16.51 -12.68 19.97
CA VAL A 12 -16.87 -12.22 18.63
C VAL A 12 -16.57 -13.37 17.67
N ASP A 13 -17.62 -13.91 17.04
CA ASP A 13 -17.50 -14.88 15.96
C ASP A 13 -16.87 -14.19 14.73
N LEU A 14 -15.56 -14.37 14.56
CA LEU A 14 -14.76 -13.72 13.51
C LEU A 14 -14.83 -14.46 12.17
N VAL A 15 -15.59 -15.56 12.07
CA VAL A 15 -15.76 -16.28 10.80
C VAL A 15 -16.87 -15.62 9.99
N PRO A 16 -16.59 -15.12 8.77
CA PRO A 16 -17.64 -14.56 7.92
C PRO A 16 -18.73 -15.59 7.67
N ARG A 17 -19.97 -15.23 7.97
CA ARG A 17 -21.11 -16.08 7.63
C ARG A 17 -21.42 -15.94 6.14
N VAL A 18 -21.87 -17.01 5.52
CA VAL A 18 -22.34 -16.99 4.13
C VAL A 18 -23.40 -15.90 3.96
N GLY A 19 -23.16 -14.98 3.01
CA GLY A 19 -24.05 -13.84 2.74
C GLY A 19 -23.66 -12.52 3.42
N GLN A 20 -22.56 -12.45 4.18
CA GLN A 20 -22.06 -11.16 4.66
C GLN A 20 -21.46 -10.36 3.50
N PRO A 21 -21.76 -9.04 3.42
CA PRO A 21 -21.21 -8.21 2.37
C PRO A 21 -19.69 -8.03 2.55
N VAL A 22 -18.95 -8.24 1.47
CA VAL A 22 -17.51 -8.04 1.41
C VAL A 22 -17.24 -6.71 0.72
N VAL A 23 -16.49 -5.83 1.36
CA VAL A 23 -16.01 -4.61 0.74
C VAL A 23 -14.62 -4.90 0.14
N ALA A 24 -14.55 -4.98 -1.19
CA ALA A 24 -13.29 -5.03 -1.91
C ALA A 24 -12.82 -3.62 -2.20
N LEU A 25 -11.63 -3.27 -1.72
CA LEU A 25 -10.96 -2.01 -2.07
C LEU A 25 -10.08 -2.29 -3.28
N GLU A 26 -10.52 -1.87 -4.48
CA GLU A 26 -9.75 -2.02 -5.69
C GLU A 26 -8.57 -1.03 -5.70
N GLU A 27 -7.41 -1.50 -6.16
CA GLU A 27 -6.24 -0.66 -6.39
C GLU A 27 -6.45 0.17 -7.68
N VAL A 28 -7.17 1.28 -7.55
CA VAL A 28 -7.15 2.34 -8.55
C VAL A 28 -6.15 3.40 -8.08
N GLU A 29 -5.47 4.09 -8.99
CA GLU A 29 -4.61 5.24 -8.66
C GLU A 29 -5.43 6.35 -8.02
N ARG A 30 -5.62 6.26 -6.72
CA ARG A 30 -6.32 7.26 -5.92
C ARG A 30 -5.36 7.87 -4.92
N GLU A 31 -5.47 9.14 -4.69
CA GLU A 31 -4.80 9.76 -3.55
C GLU A 31 -5.33 9.12 -2.26
N GLY A 32 -4.45 8.92 -1.28
CA GLY A 32 -4.81 8.20 -0.05
C GLY A 32 -6.02 8.77 0.69
N ALA A 33 -6.26 10.09 0.57
CA ALA A 33 -7.41 10.78 1.16
C ALA A 33 -8.74 10.39 0.48
N ASP A 34 -8.78 10.27 -0.85
CA ASP A 34 -9.98 9.85 -1.58
C ASP A 34 -10.33 8.40 -1.27
N LEU A 35 -9.32 7.53 -1.25
CA LEU A 35 -9.51 6.14 -0.83
C LEU A 35 -10.06 6.05 0.60
N GLN A 36 -9.52 6.84 1.52
CA GLN A 36 -9.99 6.87 2.90
C GLN A 36 -11.48 7.24 2.99
N ARG A 37 -11.88 8.30 2.29
CA ARG A 37 -13.27 8.78 2.29
C ARG A 37 -14.22 7.71 1.73
N GLU A 38 -13.95 7.22 0.52
CA GLU A 38 -14.79 6.23 -0.15
C GLU A 38 -14.88 4.90 0.62
N ALA A 39 -13.74 4.40 1.11
CA ALA A 39 -13.71 3.18 1.90
C ALA A 39 -14.51 3.32 3.19
N ARG A 40 -14.41 4.45 3.89
CA ARG A 40 -15.16 4.69 5.12
C ARG A 40 -16.66 4.84 4.86
N GLU A 41 -17.07 5.55 3.83
CA GLU A 41 -18.46 5.65 3.42
C GLU A 41 -19.06 4.26 3.11
N ALA A 42 -18.34 3.45 2.34
CA ALA A 42 -18.76 2.08 2.02
C ALA A 42 -18.87 1.20 3.28
N LEU A 43 -17.88 1.28 4.18
CA LEU A 43 -17.88 0.54 5.43
C LEU A 43 -19.04 0.95 6.35
N GLN A 44 -19.27 2.25 6.52
CA GLN A 44 -20.38 2.77 7.31
C GLN A 44 -21.74 2.30 6.78
N HIS A 45 -21.92 2.34 5.45
CA HIS A 45 -23.13 1.87 4.80
C HIS A 45 -23.38 0.38 5.04
N VAL A 46 -22.34 -0.46 4.89
CA VAL A 46 -22.44 -1.89 5.11
C VAL A 46 -22.71 -2.20 6.58
N VAL A 47 -21.95 -1.60 7.50
CA VAL A 47 -22.12 -1.82 8.94
C VAL A 47 -23.49 -1.36 9.42
N ALA A 48 -24.01 -0.23 8.91
CA ALA A 48 -25.36 0.24 9.26
C ALA A 48 -26.46 -0.75 8.82
N LYS A 49 -26.27 -1.45 7.71
CA LYS A 49 -27.26 -2.44 7.20
C LYS A 49 -27.17 -3.80 7.86
N THR A 50 -25.97 -4.26 8.17
CA THR A 50 -25.72 -5.67 8.53
C THR A 50 -25.09 -5.85 9.91
N GLY A 51 -24.71 -4.76 10.55
CA GLY A 51 -23.99 -4.78 11.84
C GLY A 51 -22.51 -5.14 11.72
N THR A 52 -22.07 -5.72 10.60
CA THR A 52 -20.69 -6.20 10.42
C THR A 52 -20.27 -6.08 8.96
N ALA A 53 -19.03 -5.70 8.71
CA ALA A 53 -18.41 -5.72 7.38
C ALA A 53 -17.10 -6.51 7.41
N VAL A 54 -16.77 -7.20 6.33
CA VAL A 54 -15.49 -7.88 6.14
C VAL A 54 -14.68 -7.11 5.11
N VAL A 55 -13.50 -6.63 5.52
CA VAL A 55 -12.52 -5.97 4.64
C VAL A 55 -11.44 -6.98 4.30
N VAL A 56 -11.22 -7.22 3.00
CA VAL A 56 -10.19 -8.14 2.51
C VAL A 56 -9.18 -7.35 1.69
N GLY A 57 -7.91 -7.53 2.00
CA GLY A 57 -6.85 -6.84 1.26
C GLY A 57 -5.46 -7.11 1.81
N GLY A 58 -4.44 -6.61 1.11
CA GLY A 58 -3.03 -6.76 1.49
C GLY A 58 -2.23 -5.47 1.32
N SER A 59 -2.81 -4.40 0.76
CA SER A 59 -2.18 -3.09 0.70
C SER A 59 -2.25 -2.41 2.07
N GLY A 60 -1.12 -2.42 2.78
CA GLY A 60 -1.06 -1.92 4.15
C GLY A 60 -1.50 -0.47 4.30
N LEU A 61 -1.09 0.40 3.38
CA LEU A 61 -1.48 1.81 3.40
C LEU A 61 -3.00 1.97 3.21
N TYR A 62 -3.60 1.18 2.34
CA TYR A 62 -5.04 1.24 2.08
C TYR A 62 -5.85 0.72 3.27
N LEU A 63 -5.39 -0.36 3.90
CA LEU A 63 -5.99 -0.85 5.14
C LEU A 63 -5.90 0.19 6.25
N LEU A 64 -4.74 0.85 6.40
CA LEU A 64 -4.56 1.91 7.37
C LEU A 64 -5.50 3.09 7.09
N ALA A 65 -5.57 3.56 5.84
CA ALA A 65 -6.45 4.65 5.43
C ALA A 65 -7.92 4.35 5.71
N ALA A 66 -8.39 3.15 5.34
CA ALA A 66 -9.78 2.75 5.51
C ALA A 66 -10.17 2.57 6.98
N LEU A 67 -9.30 1.93 7.77
CA LEU A 67 -9.63 1.46 9.11
C LEU A 67 -9.18 2.42 10.22
N GLU A 68 -7.99 3.00 10.11
CA GLU A 68 -7.44 3.90 11.14
C GLU A 68 -7.54 5.38 10.72
N GLY A 69 -7.47 5.66 9.42
CA GLY A 69 -7.33 6.99 8.85
C GLY A 69 -5.88 7.35 8.58
N LEU A 70 -5.71 8.36 7.76
CA LEU A 70 -4.44 9.00 7.49
C LEU A 70 -4.46 10.43 8.06
N ASP A 71 -3.30 10.94 8.36
CA ASP A 71 -3.17 12.37 8.70
C ASP A 71 -3.64 13.22 7.52
N GLU A 72 -4.32 14.32 7.80
CA GLU A 72 -4.78 15.29 6.80
C GLU A 72 -3.59 16.10 6.29
N VAL A 73 -2.91 15.53 5.31
CA VAL A 73 -1.79 16.18 4.62
C VAL A 73 -2.29 16.68 3.27
N PRO A 74 -2.23 18.00 2.99
CA PRO A 74 -2.74 18.56 1.75
C PRO A 74 -2.10 17.92 0.51
N PRO A 75 -2.84 17.85 -0.62
CA PRO A 75 -2.27 17.43 -1.89
C PRO A 75 -1.18 18.43 -2.32
N THR A 76 -0.18 17.93 -3.01
CA THR A 76 0.92 18.75 -3.54
C THR A 76 0.62 19.18 -4.96
N SER A 77 0.85 20.46 -5.27
CA SER A 77 0.69 20.96 -6.63
C SER A 77 1.73 20.33 -7.58
N PRO A 78 1.41 20.20 -8.89
CA PRO A 78 2.35 19.68 -9.89
C PRO A 78 3.66 20.50 -9.95
N GLU A 79 3.57 21.81 -9.74
CA GLU A 79 4.73 22.72 -9.77
C GLU A 79 5.69 22.42 -8.62
N VAL A 80 5.17 22.27 -7.39
CA VAL A 80 5.98 21.93 -6.20
C VAL A 80 6.60 20.54 -6.36
N ARG A 81 5.83 19.58 -6.88
CA ARG A 81 6.33 18.23 -7.17
C ARG A 81 7.47 18.28 -8.19
N GLY A 82 7.24 18.95 -9.34
CA GLY A 82 8.26 19.08 -10.38
C GLY A 82 9.53 19.78 -9.90
N HIS A 83 9.42 20.78 -9.01
CA HIS A 83 10.57 21.42 -8.37
C HIS A 83 11.42 20.39 -7.60
N TRP A 84 10.82 19.63 -6.71
CA TRP A 84 11.54 18.68 -5.87
C TRP A 84 12.05 17.45 -6.62
N GLU A 85 11.36 17.01 -7.66
CA GLU A 85 11.87 15.99 -8.60
C GLU A 85 13.10 16.51 -9.34
N GLY A 86 13.10 17.78 -9.76
CA GLY A 86 14.27 18.45 -10.36
C GLY A 86 15.46 18.53 -9.39
N VAL A 87 15.22 18.88 -8.14
CA VAL A 87 16.28 18.87 -7.10
C VAL A 87 16.83 17.47 -6.89
N PHE A 88 15.97 16.46 -6.85
CA PHE A 88 16.42 15.07 -6.73
C PHE A 88 17.25 14.61 -7.92
N ALA A 89 16.83 14.98 -9.14
CA ALA A 89 17.60 14.65 -10.35
C ALA A 89 18.99 15.30 -10.36
N ALA A 90 19.09 16.54 -9.87
CA ALA A 90 20.35 17.30 -9.87
C ALA A 90 21.30 16.91 -8.72
N GLU A 91 20.77 16.71 -7.51
CA GLU A 91 21.57 16.56 -6.29
C GLU A 91 21.48 15.14 -5.67
N GLY A 92 20.64 14.28 -6.22
CA GLY A 92 20.44 12.93 -5.73
C GLY A 92 19.85 12.87 -4.32
N LEU A 93 19.97 11.70 -3.70
CA LEU A 93 19.41 11.43 -2.37
C LEU A 93 20.00 12.36 -1.29
N GLN A 94 21.29 12.67 -1.37
CA GLN A 94 21.97 13.51 -0.38
C GLN A 94 21.41 14.94 -0.35
N GLY A 95 20.99 15.48 -1.49
CA GLY A 95 20.33 16.78 -1.58
C GLY A 95 19.03 16.84 -0.80
N LEU A 96 18.21 15.79 -0.91
CA LEU A 96 16.97 15.67 -0.15
C LEU A 96 17.22 15.48 1.36
N GLN A 97 18.19 14.62 1.69
CA GLN A 97 18.55 14.32 3.09
C GLN A 97 18.92 15.57 3.87
N ARG A 98 19.83 16.39 3.33
CA ARG A 98 20.25 17.65 3.96
C ARG A 98 19.06 18.55 4.23
N ARG A 99 18.20 18.75 3.23
CA ARG A 99 17.05 19.66 3.34
C ARG A 99 15.98 19.19 4.34
N VAL A 100 15.73 17.88 4.41
CA VAL A 100 14.81 17.35 5.43
C VAL A 100 15.42 17.47 6.81
N ALA A 101 16.70 17.16 6.99
CA ALA A 101 17.39 17.29 8.27
C ALA A 101 17.38 18.75 8.80
N ASP A 102 17.57 19.73 7.90
CA ASP A 102 17.58 21.14 8.26
C ASP A 102 16.20 21.71 8.53
N ARG A 103 15.18 21.30 7.74
CA ARG A 103 13.82 21.88 7.81
C ARG A 103 12.91 21.18 8.82
N ASP A 104 13.13 19.89 9.10
CA ASP A 104 12.32 19.08 10.01
C ASP A 104 13.17 18.00 10.71
N PRO A 105 13.94 18.38 11.73
CA PRO A 105 14.79 17.45 12.48
C PRO A 105 14.01 16.32 13.16
N ASP A 106 12.78 16.59 13.60
CA ASP A 106 11.92 15.60 14.27
C ASP A 106 11.47 14.51 13.29
N TYR A 107 11.09 14.90 12.08
CA TYR A 107 10.81 13.92 11.03
C TYR A 107 12.06 13.17 10.58
N TRP A 108 13.18 13.89 10.44
CA TRP A 108 14.47 13.31 10.06
C TRP A 108 14.90 12.19 11.01
N ALA A 109 14.68 12.32 12.30
CA ALA A 109 15.03 11.33 13.32
C ALA A 109 14.23 10.02 13.18
N THR A 110 13.08 10.04 12.52
CA THR A 110 12.15 8.88 12.45
C THR A 110 11.96 8.32 11.05
N VAL A 111 12.25 9.09 10.00
CA VAL A 111 12.05 8.68 8.62
C VAL A 111 13.10 7.66 8.16
N ASP A 112 12.70 6.79 7.23
CA ASP A 112 13.67 6.02 6.45
C ASP A 112 14.44 6.95 5.52
N GLN A 113 15.63 7.36 5.95
CA GLN A 113 16.50 8.31 5.27
C GLN A 113 16.99 7.83 3.91
N LYS A 114 16.88 6.53 3.62
CA LYS A 114 17.26 5.94 2.32
C LYS A 114 16.09 5.89 1.34
N ASN A 115 14.91 6.33 1.73
CA ASN A 115 13.71 6.31 0.89
C ASN A 115 13.44 7.69 0.26
N PRO A 116 13.83 7.92 -1.01
CA PRO A 116 13.69 9.23 -1.64
C PRO A 116 12.22 9.67 -1.73
N ARG A 117 11.26 8.75 -1.93
CA ARG A 117 9.84 9.10 -2.02
C ARG A 117 9.31 9.71 -0.73
N ARG A 118 9.77 9.21 0.43
CA ARG A 118 9.37 9.77 1.73
C ARG A 118 9.97 11.14 1.98
N LEU A 119 11.22 11.34 1.57
CA LEU A 119 11.90 12.63 1.69
C LEU A 119 11.29 13.66 0.74
N LEU A 120 11.04 13.29 -0.52
CA LEU A 120 10.34 14.13 -1.49
C LEU A 120 8.97 14.56 -0.94
N ARG A 121 8.14 13.60 -0.49
CA ARG A 121 6.83 13.92 0.04
C ARG A 121 6.87 14.89 1.23
N ALA A 122 7.83 14.74 2.12
CA ALA A 122 8.00 15.67 3.23
C ALA A 122 8.36 17.09 2.75
N LEU A 123 9.32 17.20 1.83
CA LEU A 123 9.74 18.50 1.27
C LEU A 123 8.63 19.18 0.47
N GLU A 124 7.89 18.42 -0.34
CA GLU A 124 6.73 18.90 -1.08
C GLU A 124 5.68 19.49 -0.13
N VAL A 125 5.35 18.76 0.93
CA VAL A 125 4.34 19.21 1.90
C VAL A 125 4.82 20.43 2.67
N MET A 126 6.06 20.45 3.12
CA MET A 126 6.65 21.63 3.79
C MET A 126 6.67 22.87 2.89
N GLU A 127 6.94 22.69 1.60
CA GLU A 127 6.90 23.78 0.62
C GLU A 127 5.48 24.29 0.40
N GLN A 128 4.52 23.37 0.26
CA GLN A 128 3.12 23.70 0.00
C GLN A 128 2.43 24.39 1.18
N THR A 129 2.81 24.01 2.42
CA THR A 129 2.08 24.43 3.63
C THR A 129 2.82 25.45 4.49
N GLY A 130 4.13 25.53 4.36
CA GLY A 130 5.00 26.30 5.26
C GLY A 130 5.17 25.69 6.66
N ALA A 131 4.50 24.56 6.97
CA ALA A 131 4.61 23.84 8.24
C ALA A 131 5.59 22.67 8.11
N THR A 132 6.15 22.20 9.23
CA THR A 132 6.96 20.98 9.20
C THR A 132 6.08 19.74 8.96
N PHE A 133 6.65 18.72 8.34
CA PHE A 133 5.92 17.49 8.06
C PHE A 133 5.57 16.73 9.36
N SER A 134 6.44 16.85 10.38
CA SER A 134 6.20 16.30 11.72
C SER A 134 5.00 16.94 12.41
N GLU A 135 4.80 18.26 12.27
CA GLU A 135 3.62 18.96 12.82
C GLU A 135 2.30 18.48 12.20
N LEU A 136 2.31 18.17 10.91
CA LEU A 136 1.12 17.70 10.19
C LEU A 136 0.84 16.21 10.48
N ARG A 137 1.87 15.42 10.78
CA ARG A 137 1.75 14.01 11.13
C ARG A 137 1.48 13.81 12.62
N ARG A 138 0.32 14.22 13.07
CA ARG A 138 -0.07 14.13 14.50
C ARG A 138 -0.52 12.75 14.94
N GLY A 139 -0.49 11.74 14.04
CA GLY A 139 -0.92 10.37 14.34
C GLY A 139 -2.39 10.30 14.78
N ARG A 140 -3.21 11.19 14.29
CA ARG A 140 -4.63 11.20 14.61
C ARG A 140 -5.31 10.06 13.88
N ALA A 141 -5.46 8.94 14.57
CA ALA A 141 -6.48 7.97 14.21
C ALA A 141 -7.81 8.74 14.19
N GLY A 142 -8.38 8.91 12.99
CA GLY A 142 -9.67 9.56 12.86
C GLY A 142 -10.69 8.80 13.70
N ASP A 143 -11.63 9.53 14.26
CA ASP A 143 -12.74 8.94 15.01
C ASP A 143 -13.47 7.94 14.11
N ARG A 144 -13.49 6.66 14.49
CA ARG A 144 -14.13 5.60 13.71
C ARG A 144 -15.38 5.10 14.45
N PRO A 145 -16.55 5.10 13.79
CA PRO A 145 -17.81 4.71 14.42
C PRO A 145 -17.99 3.18 14.53
N PHE A 146 -16.93 2.39 14.35
CA PHE A 146 -16.97 0.94 14.41
C PHE A 146 -15.72 0.36 15.06
N ALA A 147 -15.86 -0.80 15.71
CA ALA A 147 -14.70 -1.58 16.18
C ALA A 147 -14.07 -2.36 15.03
N VAL A 148 -12.76 -2.57 15.09
CA VAL A 148 -12.02 -3.35 14.09
C VAL A 148 -11.37 -4.55 14.76
N ALA A 149 -11.62 -5.74 14.19
CA ALA A 149 -10.90 -6.95 14.52
C ALA A 149 -10.05 -7.35 13.31
N TYR A 150 -8.76 -7.56 13.53
CA TYR A 150 -7.85 -7.96 12.47
C TYR A 150 -7.68 -9.48 12.45
N HIS A 151 -7.89 -10.07 11.27
CA HIS A 151 -7.60 -11.47 11.01
C HIS A 151 -6.51 -11.61 9.98
N ARG A 152 -5.40 -12.20 10.37
CA ARG A 152 -4.22 -12.29 9.52
C ARG A 152 -4.05 -13.71 8.98
N LEU A 153 -3.98 -13.84 7.65
CA LEU A 153 -3.64 -15.09 6.99
C LEU A 153 -2.12 -15.18 6.84
N VAL A 154 -1.51 -16.20 7.41
CA VAL A 154 -0.07 -16.47 7.33
C VAL A 154 0.13 -17.84 6.71
N PRO A 155 0.19 -17.94 5.38
CA PRO A 155 0.47 -19.21 4.71
C PRO A 155 1.92 -19.64 4.97
N ASP A 156 2.17 -20.94 4.88
CA ASP A 156 3.54 -21.46 4.83
C ASP A 156 4.31 -20.86 3.65
N ARG A 157 5.60 -20.58 3.83
CA ARG A 157 6.42 -19.93 2.80
C ARG A 157 6.59 -20.74 1.53
N ALA A 158 6.71 -22.06 1.65
CA ALA A 158 6.84 -22.95 0.50
C ALA A 158 5.51 -23.04 -0.25
N GLU A 159 4.39 -23.13 0.47
CA GLU A 159 3.05 -23.09 -0.10
C GLU A 159 2.78 -21.75 -0.81
N LEU A 160 3.11 -20.62 -0.18
CA LEU A 160 2.95 -19.29 -0.79
C LEU A 160 3.74 -19.18 -2.10
N ARG A 161 4.98 -19.65 -2.11
CA ARG A 161 5.81 -19.67 -3.32
C ARG A 161 5.16 -20.47 -4.44
N GLN A 162 4.70 -21.68 -4.16
CA GLN A 162 4.02 -22.51 -5.16
C GLN A 162 2.73 -21.88 -5.68
N ARG A 163 1.98 -21.19 -4.80
CA ARG A 163 0.76 -20.45 -5.20
C ARG A 163 1.11 -19.30 -6.14
N ILE A 164 2.20 -18.57 -5.88
CA ILE A 164 2.67 -17.47 -6.73
C ILE A 164 3.09 -18.02 -8.10
N GLU A 165 3.89 -19.07 -8.14
CA GLU A 165 4.34 -19.69 -9.39
C GLU A 165 3.15 -20.19 -10.24
N ARG A 166 2.19 -20.87 -9.62
CA ARG A 166 0.95 -21.32 -10.31
C ARG A 166 0.12 -20.15 -10.81
N ARG A 167 0.02 -19.06 -10.02
CA ARG A 167 -0.72 -17.87 -10.43
C ARG A 167 -0.07 -17.20 -11.64
N VAL A 168 1.24 -17.01 -11.63
CA VAL A 168 1.97 -16.41 -12.76
C VAL A 168 1.84 -17.26 -14.02
N ALA A 169 1.95 -18.58 -13.91
CA ALA A 169 1.73 -19.49 -15.03
C ALA A 169 0.29 -19.40 -15.58
N ALA A 170 -0.71 -19.31 -14.70
CA ALA A 170 -2.11 -19.13 -15.12
C ALA A 170 -2.33 -17.78 -15.81
N MET A 171 -1.73 -16.69 -15.31
CA MET A 171 -1.79 -15.36 -15.94
C MET A 171 -1.14 -15.40 -17.34
N ALA A 172 0.01 -16.04 -17.48
CA ALA A 172 0.68 -16.22 -18.77
C ALA A 172 -0.21 -16.98 -19.77
N GLY A 173 -0.82 -18.08 -19.32
CA GLY A 173 -1.77 -18.87 -20.13
C GLY A 173 -3.06 -18.10 -20.47
N ALA A 174 -3.47 -17.15 -19.64
CA ALA A 174 -4.63 -16.27 -19.88
C ALA A 174 -4.33 -15.07 -20.80
N GLY A 175 -3.07 -14.88 -21.24
CA GLY A 175 -2.72 -13.86 -22.21
C GLY A 175 -2.02 -12.62 -21.63
N LEU A 176 -1.45 -12.70 -20.43
CA LEU A 176 -0.72 -11.59 -19.80
C LEU A 176 0.33 -10.97 -20.73
N VAL A 177 1.14 -11.78 -21.41
CA VAL A 177 2.19 -11.29 -22.31
C VAL A 177 1.62 -10.41 -23.42
N GLN A 178 0.52 -10.85 -24.03
CA GLN A 178 -0.16 -10.12 -25.10
C GLN A 178 -0.81 -8.83 -24.59
N GLU A 179 -1.34 -8.85 -23.37
CA GLU A 179 -1.87 -7.66 -22.72
C GLU A 179 -0.78 -6.63 -22.49
N VAL A 180 0.36 -7.01 -21.89
CA VAL A 180 1.48 -6.12 -21.62
C VAL A 180 2.04 -5.52 -22.92
N ARG A 181 2.15 -6.31 -24.00
CA ARG A 181 2.58 -5.80 -25.32
C ARG A 181 1.63 -4.74 -25.89
N LYS A 182 0.33 -4.92 -25.72
CA LYS A 182 -0.66 -3.91 -26.18
C LYS A 182 -0.56 -2.61 -25.37
N LEU A 183 -0.16 -2.70 -24.11
CA LEU A 183 -0.05 -1.57 -23.20
C LEU A 183 1.34 -0.90 -23.23
N GLU A 184 2.30 -1.45 -23.97
CA GLU A 184 3.66 -0.93 -24.05
C GLU A 184 3.74 0.55 -24.49
N PRO A 185 2.90 1.08 -25.42
CA PRO A 185 2.89 2.50 -25.75
C PRO A 185 2.53 3.42 -24.56
N PHE A 186 1.91 2.88 -23.53
CA PHE A 186 1.45 3.59 -22.34
C PHE A 186 2.31 3.26 -21.09
N ARG A 187 3.45 2.60 -21.26
CA ARG A 187 4.28 2.06 -20.19
C ARG A 187 4.69 3.08 -19.12
N GLU A 188 4.74 4.37 -19.47
CA GLU A 188 5.10 5.45 -18.53
C GLU A 188 3.97 5.81 -17.55
N LEU A 189 2.75 5.33 -17.80
CA LEU A 189 1.67 5.54 -16.84
C LEU A 189 1.96 4.82 -15.53
N THR A 190 1.71 5.48 -14.41
CA THR A 190 1.97 4.97 -13.05
C THR A 190 1.27 3.62 -12.81
N ALA A 191 0.05 3.43 -13.33
CA ALA A 191 -0.70 2.17 -13.24
C ALA A 191 0.07 0.98 -13.84
N LEU A 192 0.88 1.22 -14.89
CA LEU A 192 1.68 0.18 -15.54
C LEU A 192 3.08 0.00 -14.92
N GLN A 193 3.43 0.81 -13.90
CA GLN A 193 4.66 0.66 -13.13
C GLN A 193 4.49 -0.28 -11.92
N THR A 194 3.48 -1.14 -11.97
CA THR A 194 3.20 -2.15 -10.95
C THR A 194 3.83 -3.50 -11.27
N VAL A 195 3.84 -4.39 -10.28
CA VAL A 195 4.32 -5.77 -10.44
C VAL A 195 3.41 -6.51 -11.43
N GLY A 196 4.01 -7.13 -12.42
CA GLY A 196 3.30 -7.84 -13.48
C GLY A 196 3.40 -7.18 -14.85
N TYR A 197 3.73 -5.87 -14.90
CA TYR A 197 3.89 -5.11 -16.14
C TYR A 197 5.34 -4.60 -16.29
N ARG A 198 5.84 -3.84 -15.34
CA ARG A 198 7.18 -3.23 -15.43
C ARG A 198 8.30 -4.25 -15.60
N GLU A 199 8.16 -5.47 -15.09
CA GLU A 199 9.13 -6.52 -15.23
C GLU A 199 9.31 -6.93 -16.70
N PHE A 200 8.22 -6.91 -17.49
CA PHE A 200 8.29 -7.14 -18.93
C PHE A 200 9.02 -6.03 -19.64
N TYR A 201 8.66 -4.76 -19.37
CA TYR A 201 9.32 -3.61 -20.02
C TYR A 201 10.82 -3.61 -19.71
N GLN A 202 11.21 -3.79 -18.46
CA GLN A 202 12.63 -3.87 -18.07
C GLN A 202 13.38 -5.03 -18.75
N THR A 203 12.72 -6.18 -18.88
CA THR A 203 13.31 -7.36 -19.51
C THR A 203 13.46 -7.15 -21.02
N TRP A 204 12.44 -6.62 -21.69
CA TRP A 204 12.48 -6.37 -23.13
C TRP A 204 13.50 -5.28 -23.50
N ASP A 205 13.61 -4.20 -22.71
CA ASP A 205 14.63 -3.14 -22.90
C ASP A 205 16.06 -3.70 -22.81
N SER A 206 16.27 -4.76 -22.03
CA SER A 206 17.55 -5.46 -21.93
C SER A 206 17.73 -6.62 -22.92
N GLY A 207 16.77 -6.84 -23.84
CA GLY A 207 16.82 -7.93 -24.83
C GLY A 207 16.48 -9.31 -24.26
N GLY A 208 15.86 -9.35 -23.07
CA GLY A 208 15.48 -10.62 -22.44
C GLY A 208 14.17 -11.21 -23.00
N SER A 209 13.90 -12.46 -22.63
CA SER A 209 12.74 -13.23 -23.11
C SER A 209 11.49 -12.98 -22.25
N ASP A 210 10.31 -13.32 -22.81
CA ASP A 210 9.04 -13.32 -22.08
C ASP A 210 9.10 -14.26 -20.85
N GLN A 211 9.80 -15.39 -20.96
CA GLN A 211 9.97 -16.31 -19.83
C GLN A 211 10.81 -15.67 -18.72
N THR A 212 11.87 -14.96 -19.07
CA THR A 212 12.68 -14.20 -18.07
C THR A 212 11.84 -13.15 -17.36
N ALA A 213 10.95 -12.47 -18.08
CA ALA A 213 10.02 -11.51 -17.48
C ALA A 213 9.03 -12.20 -16.51
N LEU A 214 8.46 -13.33 -16.87
CA LEU A 214 7.56 -14.11 -16.02
C LEU A 214 8.25 -14.59 -14.73
N ASP A 215 9.48 -15.08 -14.85
CA ASP A 215 10.28 -15.47 -13.67
C ASP A 215 10.52 -14.29 -12.74
N LEU A 216 10.80 -13.13 -13.31
CA LEU A 216 10.96 -11.88 -12.56
C LEU A 216 9.65 -11.42 -11.90
N VAL A 217 8.50 -11.56 -12.58
CA VAL A 217 7.17 -11.30 -12.00
C VAL A 217 6.94 -12.18 -10.77
N ALA A 218 7.23 -13.49 -10.86
CA ALA A 218 7.10 -14.41 -9.74
C ALA A 218 7.99 -14.00 -8.56
N LEU A 219 9.25 -13.66 -8.82
CA LEU A 219 10.19 -13.17 -7.81
C LEU A 219 9.71 -11.88 -7.14
N ARG A 220 9.28 -10.90 -7.94
CA ARG A 220 8.81 -9.60 -7.42
C ARG A 220 7.50 -9.73 -6.64
N THR A 221 6.62 -10.63 -7.06
CA THR A 221 5.40 -10.97 -6.31
C THR A 221 5.73 -11.58 -4.95
N ALA A 222 6.69 -12.49 -4.87
CA ALA A 222 7.15 -13.04 -3.60
C ALA A 222 7.78 -11.97 -2.68
N GLN A 223 8.57 -11.06 -3.25
CA GLN A 223 9.12 -9.91 -2.52
C GLN A 223 8.00 -8.96 -2.04
N TYR A 224 6.95 -8.76 -2.84
CA TYR A 224 5.80 -7.94 -2.46
C TYR A 224 5.04 -8.59 -1.28
N ALA A 225 4.76 -9.88 -1.34
CA ALA A 225 4.13 -10.61 -0.24
C ALA A 225 4.95 -10.50 1.06
N ARG A 226 6.27 -10.57 0.99
CA ARG A 226 7.16 -10.38 2.14
C ARG A 226 7.07 -8.96 2.72
N ARG A 227 6.93 -7.93 1.87
CA ARG A 227 6.71 -6.55 2.33
C ARG A 227 5.36 -6.40 3.03
N GLN A 228 4.30 -7.02 2.50
CA GLN A 228 2.99 -7.07 3.15
C GLN A 228 3.08 -7.71 4.54
N GLU A 229 3.76 -8.86 4.65
CA GLU A 229 3.99 -9.53 5.93
C GLU A 229 4.72 -8.63 6.93
N THR A 230 5.80 -7.96 6.50
CA THR A 230 6.57 -7.03 7.34
C THR A 230 5.69 -5.87 7.83
N TRP A 231 4.86 -5.32 6.94
CA TRP A 231 3.95 -4.25 7.29
C TRP A 231 2.89 -4.70 8.28
N LEU A 232 2.25 -5.84 8.04
CA LEU A 232 1.24 -6.42 8.92
C LEU A 232 1.82 -6.74 10.30
N ASN A 233 3.04 -7.24 10.38
CA ASN A 233 3.74 -7.46 11.66
C ASN A 233 3.89 -6.17 12.47
N LYS A 234 4.17 -5.06 11.81
CA LYS A 234 4.39 -3.77 12.47
C LYS A 234 3.09 -3.11 12.94
N TYR A 235 2.04 -3.12 12.12
CA TYR A 235 0.84 -2.32 12.33
C TYR A 235 -0.35 -3.11 12.91
N VAL A 236 -0.44 -4.40 12.60
CA VAL A 236 -1.50 -5.25 13.12
C VAL A 236 -1.05 -6.00 14.39
N GLY A 237 0.26 -6.09 14.59
CA GLY A 237 0.86 -6.80 15.71
C GLY A 237 0.70 -8.33 15.59
N SER A 238 1.04 -9.04 16.64
CA SER A 238 0.61 -10.44 16.78
C SER A 238 -0.90 -10.44 16.98
N PRO A 239 -1.67 -11.20 16.21
CA PRO A 239 -3.14 -11.20 16.26
C PRO A 239 -3.73 -11.54 17.64
N LEU A 240 -2.91 -11.97 18.56
CA LEU A 240 -3.30 -12.41 19.91
C LEU A 240 -2.77 -11.51 21.04
N ALA A 241 -2.21 -10.36 20.74
CA ALA A 241 -1.52 -9.54 21.74
C ALA A 241 -2.10 -8.13 21.92
N ARG A 242 -3.34 -7.86 21.49
CA ARG A 242 -4.03 -6.59 21.82
C ARG A 242 -5.51 -6.82 22.05
#